data_5e066b584bf5dd2e54d66a1683d09bb3
#
_entry.id   5e066b584bf5dd2e54d66a1683d09bb3
#
_cell.length_a   1.000
_cell.length_b   1.000
_cell.length_c   1.000
_cell.angle_alpha   90.00
_cell.angle_beta   90.00
_cell.angle_gamma   90.00
#
_symmetry.space_group_name_H-M   'P 1'
#
loop_
_entity.id
_entity.type
_entity.pdbx_description
1 polymer ?
#
loop_
_entity_poly.entity_id
_entity_poly.type
_entity_poly.pdbx_seq_one_letter_code
_entity_poly.pdbx_strand_id
1 'polypeptide(L)'
;MKIGILTHYTVNNQGAQLQLAAMCEFLRQLGHNPVVLTYEKNFDFDRVEQKKNSGSFFAFPYYVKNYLLDKGPGLTCFNIRKVLKHREALRQYNFLPYDTDAVDAIIIGSDEVFSIDVGCNRMMYGYGLKVPAIAYAPAFGRTTEDTLRNFNCYDLVAEGLKAMAYLSARDVHTQQMILSLTGRKVPLVCDPVLLYDGSAFRAEVKPINKPYMIVYSYDRNMILPEEINGIKAYAKETGL
;
A
#
# COMPACT_ATOMS: atom_id res chain seq x y z
N MET A 1 -15.53 -18.57 6.67
CA MET A 1 -14.66 -18.01 7.72
C MET A 1 -14.75 -16.49 7.70
N LYS A 2 -14.58 -15.84 8.83
CA LYS A 2 -14.41 -14.39 8.93
C LYS A 2 -12.92 -14.08 8.91
N ILE A 3 -12.44 -13.34 7.90
CA ILE A 3 -11.01 -13.12 7.67
C ILE A 3 -10.67 -11.65 7.84
N GLY A 4 -9.74 -11.36 8.73
CA GLY A 4 -9.18 -10.02 8.91
C GLY A 4 -8.17 -9.69 7.82
N ILE A 5 -8.21 -8.49 7.26
CA ILE A 5 -7.24 -7.99 6.29
C ILE A 5 -6.47 -6.84 6.92
N LEU A 6 -5.16 -6.98 7.03
CA LEU A 6 -4.25 -5.97 7.55
C LEU A 6 -3.33 -5.49 6.43
N THR A 7 -3.57 -4.29 5.92
CA THR A 7 -2.83 -3.69 4.79
C THR A 7 -2.86 -2.16 4.85
N HIS A 8 -2.13 -1.51 3.96
CA HIS A 8 -2.05 -0.05 3.85
C HIS A 8 -3.33 0.57 3.23
N TYR A 9 -4.44 0.59 3.96
CA TYR A 9 -5.67 1.25 3.51
C TYR A 9 -5.74 2.76 3.84
N THR A 10 -4.94 3.24 4.78
CA THR A 10 -4.99 4.64 5.25
C THR A 10 -4.26 5.62 4.34
N VAL A 11 -3.45 5.12 3.41
CA VAL A 11 -2.73 5.93 2.43
C VAL A 11 -3.67 6.38 1.31
N ASN A 12 -3.59 7.66 0.92
CA ASN A 12 -4.38 8.20 -0.17
C ASN A 12 -3.76 7.79 -1.53
N ASN A 13 -3.64 6.48 -1.75
CA ASN A 13 -3.11 5.84 -2.94
C ASN A 13 -4.19 4.93 -3.54
N GLN A 14 -4.52 5.15 -4.81
CA GLN A 14 -5.53 4.37 -5.52
C GLN A 14 -5.12 2.90 -5.68
N GLY A 15 -3.82 2.62 -5.87
CA GLY A 15 -3.29 1.26 -5.94
C GLY A 15 -3.56 0.47 -4.66
N ALA A 16 -3.24 1.04 -3.49
CA ALA A 16 -3.49 0.40 -2.20
C ALA A 16 -4.98 0.14 -1.95
N GLN A 17 -5.86 1.07 -2.38
CA GLN A 17 -7.31 0.87 -2.31
C GLN A 17 -7.80 -0.25 -3.21
N LEU A 18 -7.26 -0.32 -4.44
CA LEU A 18 -7.61 -1.37 -5.39
C LEU A 18 -7.14 -2.75 -4.90
N GLN A 19 -5.96 -2.83 -4.30
CA GLN A 19 -5.46 -4.06 -3.66
C GLN A 19 -6.38 -4.54 -2.53
N LEU A 20 -6.78 -3.65 -1.63
CA LEU A 20 -7.73 -3.98 -0.56
C LEU A 20 -9.07 -4.46 -1.13
N ALA A 21 -9.61 -3.74 -2.11
CA ALA A 21 -10.89 -4.07 -2.71
C ALA A 21 -10.85 -5.42 -3.44
N ALA A 22 -9.78 -5.67 -4.21
CA ALA A 22 -9.57 -6.94 -4.90
C ALA A 22 -9.42 -8.11 -3.92
N MET A 23 -8.67 -7.94 -2.84
CA MET A 23 -8.53 -8.95 -1.79
C MET A 23 -9.89 -9.26 -1.13
N CYS A 24 -10.65 -8.23 -0.76
CA CYS A 24 -11.99 -8.41 -0.18
C CYS A 24 -12.91 -9.18 -1.12
N GLU A 25 -12.92 -8.81 -2.40
CA GLU A 25 -13.79 -9.43 -3.39
C GLU A 25 -13.38 -10.89 -3.66
N PHE A 26 -12.09 -11.15 -3.81
CA PHE A 26 -11.57 -12.50 -3.99
C PHE A 26 -11.94 -13.42 -2.81
N LEU A 27 -11.83 -12.93 -1.59
CA LEU A 27 -12.24 -13.69 -0.40
C LEU A 27 -13.74 -13.95 -0.36
N ARG A 28 -14.58 -12.99 -0.80
CA ARG A 28 -16.03 -13.20 -0.92
C ARG A 28 -16.37 -14.27 -1.94
N GLN A 29 -15.69 -14.28 -3.09
CA GLN A 29 -15.86 -15.31 -4.13
C GLN A 29 -15.50 -16.70 -3.62
N LEU A 30 -14.55 -16.80 -2.67
CA LEU A 30 -14.22 -18.05 -1.97
C LEU A 30 -15.19 -18.40 -0.82
N GLY A 31 -16.24 -17.63 -0.62
CA GLY A 31 -17.24 -17.87 0.43
C GLY A 31 -16.81 -17.41 1.82
N HIS A 32 -15.82 -16.51 1.92
CA HIS A 32 -15.37 -15.93 3.18
C HIS A 32 -15.98 -14.55 3.43
N ASN A 33 -15.96 -14.11 4.69
CA ASN A 33 -16.41 -12.80 5.11
C ASN A 33 -15.20 -11.92 5.48
N PRO A 34 -14.70 -11.06 4.56
CA PRO A 34 -13.56 -10.19 4.83
C PRO A 34 -13.96 -9.00 5.69
N VAL A 35 -13.11 -8.65 6.65
CA VAL A 35 -13.17 -7.42 7.45
C VAL A 35 -11.80 -6.75 7.45
N VAL A 36 -11.76 -5.42 7.45
CA VAL A 36 -10.52 -4.66 7.46
C VAL A 36 -10.07 -4.44 8.90
N LEU A 37 -8.80 -4.67 9.19
CA LEU A 37 -8.27 -4.43 10.52
C LEU A 37 -7.66 -3.04 10.60
N THR A 38 -8.03 -2.29 11.64
CA THR A 38 -7.40 -1.00 11.93
C THR A 38 -6.01 -1.22 12.49
N TYR A 39 -5.09 -0.30 12.19
CA TYR A 39 -3.75 -0.30 12.72
C TYR A 39 -3.27 1.14 12.96
N GLU A 40 -2.30 1.27 13.84
CA GLU A 40 -1.61 2.54 14.09
C GLU A 40 -0.40 2.66 13.17
N LYS A 41 -0.25 3.84 12.56
CA LYS A 41 0.95 4.13 11.77
C LYS A 41 2.11 4.42 12.69
N ASN A 42 3.25 3.81 12.36
CA ASN A 42 4.51 4.09 13.01
C ASN A 42 5.41 4.93 12.08
N PHE A 43 5.87 6.08 12.56
CA PHE A 43 6.72 7.02 11.84
C PHE A 43 8.02 7.28 12.60
N ASP A 44 8.61 6.24 13.20
CA ASP A 44 9.81 6.36 14.02
C ASP A 44 10.97 7.02 13.29
N PHE A 45 11.07 6.79 11.98
CA PHE A 45 12.21 7.19 11.17
C PHE A 45 11.95 8.43 10.33
N ASP A 46 10.70 8.80 10.06
CA ASP A 46 10.35 9.94 9.24
C ASP A 46 9.46 10.96 9.96
N ARG A 47 10.11 12.00 10.50
CA ARG A 47 9.42 13.12 11.17
C ARG A 47 8.56 13.95 10.21
N VAL A 48 8.85 13.95 8.90
CA VAL A 48 8.06 14.68 7.92
C VAL A 48 6.74 13.95 7.68
N GLU A 49 6.77 12.63 7.53
CA GLU A 49 5.56 11.82 7.42
C GLU A 49 4.72 11.87 8.71
N GLN A 50 5.34 11.87 9.88
CA GLN A 50 4.65 12.08 11.15
C GLN A 50 3.90 13.41 11.17
N LYS A 51 4.51 14.51 10.74
CA LYS A 51 3.87 15.81 10.66
C LYS A 51 2.70 15.82 9.66
N LYS A 52 2.86 15.22 8.48
CA LYS A 52 1.79 15.12 7.47
C LYS A 52 0.55 14.38 7.99
N ASN A 53 0.75 13.40 8.87
CA ASN A 53 -0.32 12.52 9.35
C ASN A 53 -0.83 12.86 10.75
N SER A 54 -0.19 13.83 11.45
CA SER A 54 -0.56 14.15 12.83
C SER A 54 -1.96 14.74 12.99
N GLY A 55 -2.56 15.29 11.93
CA GLY A 55 -3.86 15.96 11.99
C GLY A 55 -3.93 17.12 13.00
N SER A 56 -2.80 17.49 13.59
CA SER A 56 -2.69 18.46 14.65
C SER A 56 -2.82 19.90 14.10
N PHE A 57 -3.42 20.77 14.89
CA PHE A 57 -3.44 22.21 14.61
C PHE A 57 -2.03 22.79 14.42
N PHE A 58 -1.04 22.27 15.11
CA PHE A 58 0.38 22.65 14.94
C PHE A 58 0.96 22.30 13.57
N ALA A 59 0.34 21.40 12.81
CA ALA A 59 0.72 21.10 11.44
C ALA A 59 0.09 22.07 10.41
N PHE A 60 -0.81 22.97 10.83
CA PHE A 60 -1.49 23.92 9.94
C PHE A 60 -0.53 24.77 9.09
N PRO A 61 0.55 25.36 9.64
CA PRO A 61 1.52 26.12 8.83
C PRO A 61 2.21 25.26 7.77
N TYR A 62 2.48 23.98 8.08
CA TYR A 62 3.04 23.02 7.14
C TYR A 62 2.08 22.76 5.97
N TYR A 63 0.77 22.59 6.26
CA TYR A 63 -0.24 22.37 5.22
C TYR A 63 -0.43 23.59 4.34
N VAL A 64 -0.48 24.80 4.92
CA VAL A 64 -0.59 26.04 4.15
C VAL A 64 0.60 26.20 3.21
N LYS A 65 1.83 26.03 3.70
CA LYS A 65 3.02 26.14 2.88
C LYS A 65 3.04 25.11 1.77
N ASN A 66 3.00 23.82 2.10
CA ASN A 66 3.27 22.72 1.15
C ASN A 66 2.09 22.36 0.24
N TYR A 67 0.89 22.80 0.56
CA TYR A 67 -0.28 22.50 -0.27
C TYR A 67 -0.86 23.75 -0.94
N LEU A 68 -1.01 24.85 -0.22
CA LEU A 68 -1.63 26.04 -0.80
C LEU A 68 -0.62 26.91 -1.53
N LEU A 69 0.53 27.22 -0.91
CA LEU A 69 1.53 28.11 -1.50
C LEU A 69 2.37 27.42 -2.57
N ASP A 70 2.88 26.22 -2.29
CA ASP A 70 3.78 25.52 -3.23
C ASP A 70 3.02 24.87 -4.40
N LYS A 71 1.81 24.35 -4.18
CA LYS A 71 1.04 23.62 -5.19
C LYS A 71 -0.10 24.43 -5.83
N GLY A 72 -0.41 25.57 -5.26
CA GLY A 72 -1.50 26.44 -5.72
C GLY A 72 -2.91 25.93 -5.38
N PRO A 73 -3.93 26.80 -5.52
CA PRO A 73 -5.29 26.51 -5.08
C PRO A 73 -5.97 25.36 -5.86
N GLY A 74 -5.71 25.24 -7.16
CA GLY A 74 -6.31 24.20 -7.99
C GLY A 74 -5.89 22.79 -7.56
N LEU A 75 -4.59 22.57 -7.37
CA LEU A 75 -4.06 21.27 -6.95
C LEU A 75 -4.42 20.97 -5.49
N THR A 76 -4.51 22.00 -4.64
CA THR A 76 -5.00 21.86 -3.26
C THR A 76 -6.45 21.37 -3.25
N CYS A 77 -7.34 21.97 -4.03
CA CYS A 77 -8.73 21.57 -4.16
C CYS A 77 -8.86 20.12 -4.69
N PHE A 78 -8.05 19.77 -5.69
CA PHE A 78 -7.98 18.42 -6.20
C PHE A 78 -7.59 17.40 -5.11
N ASN A 79 -6.55 17.70 -4.32
CA ASN A 79 -6.08 16.82 -3.24
C ASN A 79 -7.14 16.69 -2.13
N ILE A 80 -7.84 17.75 -1.78
CA ILE A 80 -8.96 17.69 -0.81
C ILE A 80 -10.06 16.76 -1.33
N ARG A 81 -10.48 16.91 -2.58
CA ARG A 81 -11.48 16.03 -3.20
C ARG A 81 -11.03 14.58 -3.22
N LYS A 82 -9.74 14.33 -3.51
CA LYS A 82 -9.16 13.00 -3.49
C LYS A 82 -9.25 12.38 -2.09
N VAL A 83 -8.93 13.13 -1.03
CA VAL A 83 -9.04 12.66 0.36
C VAL A 83 -10.50 12.37 0.74
N LEU A 84 -11.45 13.22 0.34
CA LEU A 84 -12.87 13.01 0.61
C LEU A 84 -13.39 11.75 -0.07
N LYS A 85 -13.06 11.55 -1.35
CA LYS A 85 -13.40 10.31 -2.09
C LYS A 85 -12.78 9.06 -1.47
N HIS A 86 -11.53 9.16 -1.01
CA HIS A 86 -10.88 8.06 -0.30
C HIS A 86 -11.66 7.68 0.97
N ARG A 87 -12.02 8.67 1.80
CA ARG A 87 -12.81 8.43 3.01
C ARG A 87 -14.18 7.83 2.70
N GLU A 88 -14.83 8.29 1.63
CA GLU A 88 -16.10 7.73 1.16
C GLU A 88 -15.94 6.27 0.74
N ALA A 89 -14.92 5.95 -0.04
CA ALA A 89 -14.62 4.58 -0.47
C ALA A 89 -14.35 3.63 0.71
N LEU A 90 -13.78 4.12 1.82
CA LEU A 90 -13.55 3.30 3.01
C LEU A 90 -14.84 2.98 3.78
N ARG A 91 -15.93 3.75 3.63
CA ARG A 91 -17.20 3.51 4.35
C ARG A 91 -17.87 2.18 4.00
N GLN A 92 -17.52 1.58 2.87
CA GLN A 92 -18.07 0.28 2.46
C GLN A 92 -17.50 -0.90 3.25
N TYR A 93 -16.42 -0.71 4.00
CA TYR A 93 -15.77 -1.79 4.74
C TYR A 93 -16.17 -1.80 6.20
N ASN A 94 -16.27 -3.00 6.76
CA ASN A 94 -16.38 -3.20 8.21
C ASN A 94 -14.96 -3.20 8.79
N PHE A 95 -14.76 -2.44 9.86
CA PHE A 95 -13.47 -2.33 10.55
C PHE A 95 -13.53 -2.99 11.92
N LEU A 96 -12.45 -3.70 12.28
CA LEU A 96 -12.20 -4.23 13.62
C LEU A 96 -10.79 -3.82 14.07
N PRO A 97 -10.52 -3.76 15.38
CA PRO A 97 -9.15 -3.58 15.87
C PRO A 97 -8.23 -4.70 15.40
N TYR A 98 -6.95 -4.40 15.16
CA TYR A 98 -5.96 -5.41 14.71
C TYR A 98 -5.74 -6.54 15.71
N ASP A 99 -5.93 -6.27 16.99
CA ASP A 99 -5.79 -7.21 18.12
C ASP A 99 -7.09 -7.95 18.46
N THR A 100 -8.05 -7.98 17.53
CA THR A 100 -9.33 -8.69 17.70
C THR A 100 -9.14 -10.21 17.69
N ASP A 101 -9.99 -10.90 18.45
CA ASP A 101 -10.21 -12.35 18.38
C ASP A 101 -11.51 -12.72 17.63
N ALA A 102 -12.23 -11.71 17.12
CA ALA A 102 -13.51 -11.87 16.43
C ALA A 102 -13.37 -12.27 14.95
N VAL A 103 -12.19 -12.73 14.52
CA VAL A 103 -11.90 -13.28 13.20
C VAL A 103 -11.22 -14.64 13.32
N ASP A 104 -11.35 -15.49 12.28
CA ASP A 104 -10.78 -16.84 12.31
C ASP A 104 -9.29 -16.86 11.92
N ALA A 105 -8.88 -15.92 11.06
CA ALA A 105 -7.50 -15.74 10.60
C ALA A 105 -7.28 -14.32 10.09
N ILE A 106 -6.01 -13.92 9.97
CA ILE A 106 -5.61 -12.61 9.43
C ILE A 106 -4.73 -12.80 8.20
N ILE A 107 -5.02 -12.03 7.14
CA ILE A 107 -4.16 -11.87 5.98
C ILE A 107 -3.44 -10.52 6.09
N ILE A 108 -2.11 -10.56 6.12
CA ILE A 108 -1.24 -9.38 6.09
C ILE A 108 -0.78 -9.18 4.65
N GLY A 109 -1.02 -8.01 4.11
CA GLY A 109 -0.69 -7.68 2.72
C GLY A 109 -1.96 -7.55 1.87
N SER A 110 -1.85 -7.37 0.60
CA SER A 110 -0.67 -7.08 -0.22
C SER A 110 -0.06 -5.70 0.12
N ASP A 111 0.77 -5.16 -0.79
CA ASP A 111 1.47 -3.88 -0.69
C ASP A 111 2.86 -3.97 0.01
N GLU A 112 3.54 -2.82 0.13
CA GLU A 112 4.85 -2.71 0.80
C GLU A 112 4.70 -2.73 2.33
N VAL A 113 3.90 -3.69 2.86
CA VAL A 113 3.61 -3.81 4.30
C VAL A 113 4.82 -4.21 5.12
N PHE A 114 5.86 -4.77 4.49
CA PHE A 114 7.14 -5.11 5.13
C PHE A 114 8.22 -4.03 4.93
N SER A 115 7.88 -2.91 4.28
CA SER A 115 8.80 -1.77 4.20
C SER A 115 8.90 -1.06 5.54
N ILE A 116 10.13 -0.64 5.89
CA ILE A 116 10.41 0.16 7.07
C ILE A 116 10.87 1.59 6.73
N ASP A 117 10.60 2.06 5.53
CA ASP A 117 11.08 3.36 5.04
C ASP A 117 10.71 4.54 5.97
N VAL A 118 9.58 4.45 6.67
CA VAL A 118 9.10 5.48 7.59
C VAL A 118 9.11 5.02 9.06
N GLY A 119 9.14 3.74 9.32
CA GLY A 119 9.14 3.14 10.66
C GLY A 119 8.82 1.65 10.62
N CYS A 120 9.16 0.95 11.71
CA CYS A 120 8.90 -0.49 11.83
C CYS A 120 7.51 -0.73 12.42
N ASN A 121 6.53 -0.97 11.56
CA ASN A 121 5.16 -1.26 11.99
C ASN A 121 5.04 -2.72 12.45
N ARG A 122 5.12 -2.94 13.76
CA ARG A 122 5.15 -4.26 14.38
C ARG A 122 3.95 -5.14 14.02
N MET A 123 2.76 -4.56 13.86
CA MET A 123 1.54 -5.30 13.52
C MET A 123 1.64 -5.99 12.16
N MET A 124 2.34 -5.39 11.21
CA MET A 124 2.57 -5.98 9.87
C MET A 124 3.49 -7.20 9.92
N TYR A 125 4.21 -7.40 11.02
CA TYR A 125 5.02 -8.60 11.30
C TYR A 125 4.33 -9.56 12.28
N GLY A 126 3.02 -9.40 12.50
CA GLY A 126 2.23 -10.32 13.31
C GLY A 126 2.21 -10.05 14.82
N TYR A 127 2.90 -9.01 15.30
CA TYR A 127 2.89 -8.68 16.72
C TYR A 127 1.54 -8.13 17.19
N GLY A 128 1.10 -8.63 18.34
CA GLY A 128 -0.17 -8.23 18.95
C GLY A 128 -1.41 -8.88 18.33
N LEU A 129 -1.26 -9.72 17.31
CA LEU A 129 -2.37 -10.48 16.74
C LEU A 129 -2.77 -11.64 17.66
N LYS A 130 -4.07 -11.88 17.80
CA LYS A 130 -4.64 -12.91 18.67
C LYS A 130 -5.01 -14.21 17.95
N VAL A 131 -5.00 -14.18 16.63
CA VAL A 131 -5.36 -15.31 15.77
C VAL A 131 -4.25 -15.58 14.74
N PRO A 132 -4.21 -16.76 14.10
CA PRO A 132 -3.19 -17.06 13.13
C PRO A 132 -3.14 -16.05 11.99
N ALA A 133 -1.93 -15.64 11.59
CA ALA A 133 -1.69 -14.72 10.50
C ALA A 133 -0.92 -15.39 9.36
N ILE A 134 -1.27 -15.03 8.14
CA ILE A 134 -0.56 -15.35 6.91
C ILE A 134 -0.17 -14.07 6.19
N ALA A 135 0.95 -14.09 5.46
CA ALA A 135 1.33 -12.98 4.60
C ALA A 135 1.08 -13.33 3.13
N TYR A 136 0.19 -12.57 2.47
CA TYR A 136 -0.12 -12.74 1.05
C TYR A 136 0.40 -11.55 0.23
N ALA A 137 1.29 -11.84 -0.72
CA ALA A 137 1.88 -10.86 -1.62
C ALA A 137 2.45 -9.60 -0.94
N PRO A 138 3.08 -9.68 0.24
CA PRO A 138 3.77 -8.53 0.82
C PRO A 138 4.98 -8.15 0.00
N ALA A 139 5.47 -6.91 0.16
CA ALA A 139 6.73 -6.46 -0.36
C ALA A 139 7.54 -5.71 0.68
N PHE A 140 8.88 -5.89 0.65
CA PHE A 140 9.82 -5.10 1.44
C PHE A 140 10.13 -3.73 0.83
N GLY A 141 9.67 -3.49 -0.43
CA GLY A 141 9.99 -2.26 -1.14
C GLY A 141 11.51 -2.11 -1.31
N ARG A 142 12.06 -1.03 -0.77
CA ARG A 142 13.51 -0.77 -0.79
C ARG A 142 14.25 -1.20 0.49
N THR A 143 13.55 -1.74 1.46
CA THR A 143 14.15 -2.22 2.71
C THR A 143 15.10 -3.38 2.44
N THR A 144 16.33 -3.29 2.98
CA THR A 144 17.37 -4.32 2.92
C THR A 144 17.71 -4.81 4.33
N GLU A 145 18.49 -5.88 4.45
CA GLU A 145 18.99 -6.33 5.76
C GLU A 145 19.81 -5.25 6.46
N ASP A 146 20.66 -4.53 5.71
CA ASP A 146 21.45 -3.42 6.27
C ASP A 146 20.52 -2.33 6.81
N THR A 147 19.42 -2.04 6.10
CA THR A 147 18.40 -1.11 6.59
C THR A 147 17.81 -1.58 7.91
N LEU A 148 17.43 -2.87 8.00
CA LEU A 148 16.89 -3.46 9.23
C LEU A 148 17.90 -3.39 10.40
N ARG A 149 19.18 -3.67 10.15
CA ARG A 149 20.25 -3.59 11.15
C ARG A 149 20.52 -2.16 11.60
N ASN A 150 20.59 -1.21 10.66
CA ASN A 150 20.83 0.21 10.93
C ASN A 150 19.74 0.83 11.80
N PHE A 151 18.50 0.33 11.70
CA PHE A 151 17.37 0.78 12.52
C PHE A 151 17.04 -0.15 13.70
N ASN A 152 17.93 -1.11 14.02
CA ASN A 152 17.81 -2.05 15.14
C ASN A 152 16.49 -2.84 15.16
N CYS A 153 15.96 -3.20 13.99
CA CYS A 153 14.72 -3.97 13.87
C CYS A 153 14.87 -5.32 13.15
N TYR A 154 16.12 -5.74 12.88
CA TYR A 154 16.40 -7.00 12.19
C TYR A 154 15.78 -8.22 12.90
N ASP A 155 16.10 -8.41 14.18
CA ASP A 155 15.61 -9.56 14.95
C ASP A 155 14.09 -9.52 15.11
N LEU A 156 13.52 -8.33 15.38
CA LEU A 156 12.08 -8.13 15.46
C LEU A 156 11.38 -8.59 14.17
N VAL A 157 11.88 -8.16 13.01
CA VAL A 157 11.30 -8.53 11.71
C VAL A 157 11.47 -10.03 11.46
N ALA A 158 12.65 -10.58 11.71
CA ALA A 158 12.93 -11.99 11.50
C ALA A 158 12.05 -12.89 12.39
N GLU A 159 11.89 -12.58 13.67
CA GLU A 159 11.04 -13.34 14.60
C GLU A 159 9.56 -13.24 14.22
N GLY A 160 9.08 -12.04 13.89
CA GLY A 160 7.71 -11.84 13.44
C GLY A 160 7.37 -12.68 12.20
N LEU A 161 8.25 -12.68 11.20
CA LEU A 161 8.06 -13.50 9.99
C LEU A 161 8.12 -15.00 10.29
N LYS A 162 9.01 -15.45 11.18
CA LYS A 162 9.09 -16.87 11.59
C LYS A 162 7.80 -17.34 12.25
N ALA A 163 7.15 -16.49 13.03
CA ALA A 163 5.92 -16.80 13.74
C ALA A 163 4.68 -16.89 12.82
N MET A 164 4.72 -16.37 11.60
CA MET A 164 3.58 -16.45 10.68
C MET A 164 3.36 -17.88 10.18
N ALA A 165 2.09 -18.30 10.13
CA ALA A 165 1.71 -19.64 9.66
C ALA A 165 2.14 -19.88 8.21
N TYR A 166 1.88 -18.92 7.33
CA TYR A 166 2.27 -18.95 5.92
C TYR A 166 2.82 -17.62 5.46
N LEU A 167 3.79 -17.68 4.56
CA LEU A 167 4.41 -16.54 3.92
C LEU A 167 4.43 -16.72 2.41
N SER A 168 4.17 -15.68 1.68
CA SER A 168 4.46 -15.57 0.24
C SER A 168 5.21 -14.26 -0.02
N ALA A 169 5.61 -14.02 -1.25
CA ALA A 169 6.27 -12.79 -1.65
C ALA A 169 5.70 -12.28 -2.97
N ARG A 170 5.61 -10.96 -3.15
CA ARG A 170 5.16 -10.33 -4.40
C ARG A 170 6.28 -10.22 -5.43
N ASP A 171 7.52 -10.14 -4.98
CA ASP A 171 8.71 -9.92 -5.80
C ASP A 171 9.91 -10.73 -5.31
N VAL A 172 10.92 -10.85 -6.17
CA VAL A 172 12.12 -11.64 -5.91
C VAL A 172 12.93 -11.08 -4.75
N HIS A 173 13.00 -9.74 -4.60
CA HIS A 173 13.69 -9.11 -3.48
C HIS A 173 13.07 -9.54 -2.14
N THR A 174 11.75 -9.45 -2.04
CA THR A 174 11.01 -9.88 -0.84
C THR A 174 11.19 -11.37 -0.56
N GLN A 175 11.19 -12.21 -1.60
CA GLN A 175 11.44 -13.64 -1.46
C GLN A 175 12.83 -13.93 -0.86
N GLN A 176 13.86 -13.22 -1.35
CA GLN A 176 15.23 -13.34 -0.86
C GLN A 176 15.36 -12.83 0.58
N MET A 177 14.73 -11.70 0.90
CA MET A 177 14.70 -11.16 2.26
C MET A 177 14.06 -12.16 3.24
N ILE A 178 12.90 -12.74 2.89
CA ILE A 178 12.25 -13.74 3.74
C ILE A 178 13.15 -14.98 3.92
N LEU A 179 13.78 -15.46 2.85
CA LEU A 179 14.70 -16.59 2.93
C LEU A 179 15.87 -16.30 3.88
N SER A 180 16.50 -15.13 3.77
CA SER A 180 17.62 -14.73 4.60
C SER A 180 17.21 -14.57 6.07
N LEU A 181 16.09 -13.90 6.34
CA LEU A 181 15.62 -13.62 7.71
C LEU A 181 15.07 -14.86 8.43
N THR A 182 14.52 -15.82 7.70
CA THR A 182 13.76 -16.92 8.32
C THR A 182 14.28 -18.32 7.96
N GLY A 183 15.10 -18.45 6.94
CA GLY A 183 15.49 -19.74 6.34
C GLY A 183 14.38 -20.41 5.51
N ARG A 184 13.20 -19.80 5.36
CA ARG A 184 12.02 -20.36 4.67
C ARG A 184 12.02 -19.97 3.20
N LYS A 185 11.93 -20.95 2.32
CA LYS A 185 11.60 -20.70 0.91
C LYS A 185 10.10 -20.47 0.79
N VAL A 186 9.71 -19.37 0.14
CA VAL A 186 8.30 -18.99 -0.02
C VAL A 186 7.94 -18.83 -1.50
N PRO A 187 6.68 -19.07 -1.91
CA PRO A 187 6.27 -18.88 -3.29
C PRO A 187 6.22 -17.37 -3.65
N LEU A 188 6.52 -17.09 -4.93
CA LEU A 188 6.14 -15.84 -5.56
C LEU A 188 4.67 -15.92 -5.96
N VAL A 189 3.90 -14.90 -5.60
CA VAL A 189 2.47 -14.81 -5.91
C VAL A 189 2.17 -13.43 -6.50
N CYS A 190 1.12 -13.35 -7.32
CA CYS A 190 0.72 -12.09 -7.92
C CYS A 190 0.03 -11.17 -6.89
N ASP A 191 0.03 -9.89 -7.20
CA ASP A 191 -0.80 -8.90 -6.50
C ASP A 191 -2.29 -9.28 -6.61
N PRO A 192 -3.11 -9.13 -5.55
CA PRO A 192 -4.52 -9.50 -5.58
C PRO A 192 -5.32 -8.78 -6.67
N VAL A 193 -4.88 -7.62 -7.14
CA VAL A 193 -5.50 -6.92 -8.27
C VAL A 193 -5.52 -7.77 -9.54
N LEU A 194 -4.52 -8.63 -9.74
CA LEU A 194 -4.46 -9.53 -10.91
C LEU A 194 -5.36 -10.77 -10.78
N LEU A 195 -5.88 -11.05 -9.59
CA LEU A 195 -6.86 -12.13 -9.36
C LEU A 195 -8.31 -11.67 -9.62
N TYR A 196 -8.50 -10.37 -9.82
CA TYR A 196 -9.81 -9.77 -9.93
C TYR A 196 -10.02 -9.16 -11.32
N ASP A 197 -11.14 -9.44 -11.96
CA ASP A 197 -11.44 -8.95 -13.31
C ASP A 197 -11.79 -7.45 -13.37
N GLY A 198 -11.89 -6.80 -12.21
CA GLY A 198 -12.18 -5.37 -12.10
C GLY A 198 -13.62 -4.98 -12.45
N SER A 199 -14.52 -5.94 -12.71
CA SER A 199 -15.89 -5.68 -13.19
C SER A 199 -16.68 -4.77 -12.25
N ALA A 200 -16.57 -4.97 -10.91
CA ALA A 200 -17.27 -4.14 -9.92
C ALA A 200 -16.71 -2.71 -9.78
N PHE A 201 -15.52 -2.43 -10.35
CA PHE A 201 -14.89 -1.10 -10.30
C PHE A 201 -14.91 -0.36 -11.63
N ARG A 202 -15.55 -0.94 -12.65
CA ARG A 202 -15.68 -0.27 -13.95
C ARG A 202 -16.60 0.93 -13.78
N ALA A 203 -16.00 2.13 -13.81
CA ALA A 203 -16.76 3.35 -14.00
C ALA A 203 -17.24 3.41 -15.44
N GLU A 204 -18.41 4.01 -15.68
CA GLU A 204 -18.77 4.47 -17.02
C GLU A 204 -17.81 5.59 -17.44
N VAL A 205 -16.71 5.20 -18.06
CA VAL A 205 -15.74 6.15 -18.64
C VAL A 205 -16.17 6.40 -20.08
N LYS A 206 -16.35 7.67 -20.45
CA LYS A 206 -16.55 8.02 -21.86
C LYS A 206 -15.32 7.54 -22.64
N PRO A 207 -15.50 6.72 -23.68
CA PRO A 207 -14.38 6.23 -24.47
C PRO A 207 -13.63 7.39 -25.09
N ILE A 208 -12.31 7.33 -25.07
CA ILE A 208 -11.46 8.25 -25.82
C ILE A 208 -11.48 7.76 -27.26
N ASN A 209 -12.17 8.50 -28.14
CA ASN A 209 -12.36 8.10 -29.55
C ASN A 209 -11.17 8.44 -30.47
N LYS A 210 -10.01 8.74 -29.87
CA LYS A 210 -8.76 9.05 -30.60
C LYS A 210 -7.68 8.10 -30.12
N PRO A 211 -6.71 7.73 -30.96
CA PRO A 211 -5.51 7.07 -30.51
C PRO A 211 -4.85 7.87 -29.40
N TYR A 212 -4.39 7.21 -28.35
CA TYR A 212 -3.72 7.86 -27.24
C TYR A 212 -2.68 6.94 -26.61
N MET A 213 -1.70 7.54 -25.98
CA MET A 213 -0.70 6.88 -25.17
C MET A 213 -0.86 7.34 -23.71
N ILE A 214 -0.84 6.39 -22.78
CA ILE A 214 -0.78 6.69 -21.35
C ILE A 214 0.67 6.66 -20.92
N VAL A 215 1.13 7.76 -20.35
CA VAL A 215 2.43 7.85 -19.67
C VAL A 215 2.17 7.93 -18.19
N TYR A 216 2.66 6.95 -17.44
CA TYR A 216 2.55 6.90 -15.98
C TYR A 216 3.95 6.92 -15.34
N SER A 217 4.22 7.95 -14.54
CA SER A 217 5.46 8.06 -13.78
C SER A 217 5.24 8.93 -12.53
N TYR A 218 6.15 8.81 -11.57
CA TYR A 218 6.26 9.80 -10.50
C TYR A 218 6.99 11.05 -11.00
N ASP A 219 6.58 12.24 -10.57
CA ASP A 219 7.20 13.52 -10.97
C ASP A 219 8.73 13.50 -10.81
N ARG A 220 9.23 12.85 -9.76
CA ARG A 220 10.67 12.70 -9.49
C ARG A 220 11.42 11.78 -10.46
N ASN A 221 10.71 10.98 -11.25
CA ASN A 221 11.27 10.00 -12.17
C ASN A 221 11.14 10.41 -13.64
N MET A 222 10.55 11.58 -13.89
CA MET A 222 10.36 12.12 -15.24
C MET A 222 10.60 13.64 -15.20
N ILE A 223 11.81 14.02 -14.86
CA ILE A 223 12.24 15.42 -14.68
C ILE A 223 13.17 15.91 -15.80
N LEU A 224 13.74 15.01 -16.58
CA LEU A 224 14.68 15.41 -17.64
C LEU A 224 13.88 15.87 -18.87
N PRO A 225 14.21 17.08 -19.41
CA PRO A 225 13.57 17.58 -20.62
C PRO A 225 13.69 16.62 -21.81
N GLU A 226 14.80 15.86 -21.89
CA GLU A 226 15.05 14.88 -22.94
C GLU A 226 14.04 13.74 -22.91
N GLU A 227 13.66 13.23 -21.72
CA GLU A 227 12.66 12.18 -21.55
C GLU A 227 11.27 12.65 -22.03
N ILE A 228 10.88 13.86 -21.62
CA ILE A 228 9.61 14.47 -22.04
C ILE A 228 9.60 14.72 -23.54
N ASN A 229 10.70 15.20 -24.11
CA ASN A 229 10.81 15.44 -25.54
C ASN A 229 10.80 14.13 -26.34
N GLY A 230 11.46 13.08 -25.85
CA GLY A 230 11.42 11.74 -26.46
C GLY A 230 10.00 11.18 -26.52
N ILE A 231 9.23 11.28 -25.43
CA ILE A 231 7.82 10.85 -25.39
C ILE A 231 6.97 11.65 -26.38
N LYS A 232 7.14 12.97 -26.45
CA LYS A 232 6.42 13.83 -27.39
C LYS A 232 6.79 13.53 -28.86
N ALA A 233 8.07 13.25 -29.12
CA ALA A 233 8.54 12.86 -30.45
C ALA A 233 7.90 11.53 -30.89
N TYR A 234 7.93 10.52 -30.04
CA TYR A 234 7.30 9.23 -30.30
C TYR A 234 5.79 9.35 -30.53
N ALA A 235 5.08 10.12 -29.69
CA ALA A 235 3.64 10.36 -29.88
C ALA A 235 3.33 11.01 -31.23
N LYS A 236 4.16 11.98 -31.66
CA LYS A 236 4.03 12.64 -32.94
C LYS A 236 4.30 11.69 -34.13
N GLU A 237 5.35 10.85 -34.01
CA GLU A 237 5.73 9.88 -35.04
C GLU A 237 4.66 8.81 -35.23
N THR A 238 4.03 8.37 -34.17
CA THR A 238 3.01 7.31 -34.14
C THR A 238 1.58 7.82 -34.33
N GLY A 239 1.38 9.13 -34.43
CA GLY A 239 0.05 9.74 -34.59
C GLY A 239 -0.82 9.72 -33.32
N LEU A 240 -0.20 9.67 -32.16
CA LEU A 240 -0.82 9.62 -30.82
C LEU A 240 -0.94 11.00 -30.19
#